data_39c450e713848d76c170e1c50dca4ff1
#
_entry.id   39c450e713848d76c170e1c50dca4ff1
#
_cell.length_a   1.000
_cell.length_b   1.000
_cell.length_c   1.000
_cell.angle_alpha   90.00
_cell.angle_beta   90.00
_cell.angle_gamma   90.00
#
_symmetry.space_group_name_H-M   'P 1'
#
loop_
_entity.id
_entity.type
_entity.pdbx_description
1 polymer ?
#
loop_
_entity_poly.entity_id
_entity_poly.type
_entity_poly.pdbx_seq_one_letter_code
_entity_poly.pdbx_strand_id
1 'polypeptide(L)'
;MPPAIVSPVDKPYSGPIQLSVDVTDTTDRIEKVHEDVPVEPGAKEMVLLYPQWIPGAHSPEGPISAVAGVVTTVDGQRVQWARDRVHMYAFHVPLSAGAKTVGVDFDYLSPIKRSSGRIQMSDAIVDLAWSDVVMYPAGYFSRDISFDTTLKLPPGWKYATALESASKSGDTVRFERTTLNTLVDSPLYAGLYYSRIDLSPAATDPVHLNIFADKPEDLAMTPEELQVHKNLTVEADKLYGSHHYNHYEFLLLLSDEVGGIGLEHHQSSEDGMGRDYLTDWADGALERDLLGHEYTHSWNGKFRRPADLWTPNFNVPMRDDLLWVYEGMTEYLGNILTARAGMRTPEQTRDLMAFYAADFAMSRGRDWRPLVDTTNQPILSQRRPVSWVSYQRAEDYYLEGMLIWLDADTKIRELTEDQKSLDDFCKKFFGVYNGSFITDQYALDDVIKDLNEVAPYDWKTFFQQRVYDLHPEVPLNGFTQGGYRLVYTDKPAEWLDKELTKAGLADFSTSLGFTIGQYGGRGDGESRVISNVYWGSLAFKAGVTPEMELVSVNGTAYNPKVLQDAILAAEKNKQPIQLQFRKDDRYLTIAFPYYDGLRYPSLERVQGTPDRLDEILAPSKSPLPSM
;
A
#
# COMPACT_ATOMS: atom_id res chain seq x y z
N MET A 1 -8.83 25.75 -28.53
CA MET A 1 -8.28 24.80 -27.54
C MET A 1 -6.82 24.60 -27.94
N PRO A 2 -5.88 24.40 -27.01
CA PRO A 2 -4.53 23.99 -27.37
C PRO A 2 -4.59 22.68 -28.20
N PRO A 3 -3.58 22.39 -29.05
CA PRO A 3 -3.52 21.10 -29.74
C PRO A 3 -3.50 19.97 -28.71
N ALA A 4 -4.16 18.86 -29.02
CA ALA A 4 -4.13 17.69 -28.15
C ALA A 4 -2.70 17.15 -28.06
N ILE A 5 -2.32 16.67 -26.87
CA ILE A 5 -1.06 15.94 -26.69
C ILE A 5 -1.09 14.69 -27.61
N VAL A 6 0.03 14.42 -28.25
CA VAL A 6 0.15 13.26 -29.17
C VAL A 6 -0.08 11.97 -28.38
N SER A 7 -1.03 11.17 -28.85
CA SER A 7 -1.30 9.87 -28.25
C SER A 7 -0.10 8.93 -28.37
N PRO A 8 0.19 8.11 -27.35
CA PRO A 8 1.30 7.17 -27.39
C PRO A 8 1.07 6.09 -28.45
N VAL A 9 2.14 5.72 -29.16
CA VAL A 9 2.19 4.61 -30.12
C VAL A 9 3.34 3.68 -29.78
N ASP A 10 3.15 2.40 -30.07
CA ASP A 10 4.12 1.33 -29.84
C ASP A 10 5.22 1.39 -30.93
N LYS A 11 6.23 2.19 -30.68
CA LYS A 11 7.41 2.36 -31.54
C LYS A 11 8.60 2.85 -30.72
N PRO A 12 9.84 2.39 -31.02
CA PRO A 12 11.03 2.86 -30.34
C PRO A 12 11.24 4.37 -30.51
N TYR A 13 11.67 5.02 -29.42
CA TYR A 13 12.18 6.39 -29.46
C TYR A 13 13.59 6.43 -30.08
N SER A 14 13.98 7.55 -30.70
CA SER A 14 15.16 7.62 -31.57
C SER A 14 16.53 7.50 -30.89
N GLY A 15 16.58 7.44 -29.59
CA GLY A 15 17.83 7.26 -28.83
C GLY A 15 17.61 7.28 -27.34
N PRO A 16 18.64 6.90 -26.54
CA PRO A 16 18.52 6.92 -25.10
C PRO A 16 18.54 8.37 -24.58
N ILE A 17 17.70 8.65 -23.60
CA ILE A 17 17.75 9.85 -22.80
C ILE A 17 18.90 9.71 -21.80
N GLN A 18 19.78 10.73 -21.71
CA GLN A 18 20.80 10.77 -20.67
C GLN A 18 20.19 11.42 -19.45
N LEU A 19 20.12 10.71 -18.33
CA LEU A 19 19.60 11.21 -17.05
C LEU A 19 20.71 11.26 -16.03
N SER A 20 20.88 12.39 -15.38
CA SER A 20 21.78 12.59 -14.23
C SER A 20 21.01 13.14 -13.05
N VAL A 21 21.07 12.45 -11.93
CA VAL A 21 20.44 12.88 -10.68
C VAL A 21 21.50 13.03 -9.60
N ASP A 22 21.52 14.16 -8.88
CA ASP A 22 22.39 14.44 -7.75
C ASP A 22 21.54 14.58 -6.48
N VAL A 23 21.65 13.63 -5.56
CA VAL A 23 20.93 13.58 -4.28
C VAL A 23 21.83 13.94 -3.09
N THR A 24 22.91 14.67 -3.33
CA THR A 24 23.86 15.01 -2.26
C THR A 24 23.40 16.15 -1.34
N ASP A 25 22.36 16.88 -1.72
CA ASP A 25 21.82 18.00 -0.94
C ASP A 25 20.72 17.52 0.02
N THR A 26 21.13 16.71 0.99
CA THR A 26 20.19 16.10 1.96
C THR A 26 19.68 17.09 3.00
N THR A 27 20.44 18.16 3.28
CA THR A 27 20.08 19.19 4.26
C THR A 27 18.92 20.05 3.76
N ASP A 28 18.99 20.53 2.51
CA ASP A 28 17.91 21.30 1.89
C ASP A 28 16.86 20.40 1.23
N ARG A 29 17.11 19.08 1.18
CA ARG A 29 16.23 18.03 0.61
C ARG A 29 15.92 18.28 -0.87
N ILE A 30 16.99 18.53 -1.65
CA ILE A 30 16.89 18.85 -3.07
C ILE A 30 17.55 17.78 -3.91
N GLU A 31 16.82 17.25 -4.87
CA GLU A 31 17.33 16.37 -5.92
C GLU A 31 17.52 17.22 -7.19
N LYS A 32 18.76 17.28 -7.67
CA LYS A 32 19.09 18.06 -8.89
C LYS A 32 19.11 17.15 -10.09
N VAL A 33 18.36 17.51 -11.11
CA VAL A 33 18.13 16.68 -12.30
C VAL A 33 18.64 17.39 -13.54
N HIS A 34 19.32 16.61 -14.38
CA HIS A 34 19.68 17.00 -15.74
C HIS A 34 19.34 15.89 -16.71
N GLU A 35 18.64 16.22 -17.80
CA GLU A 35 18.34 15.33 -18.89
C GLU A 35 18.80 15.89 -20.23
N ASP A 36 19.38 15.02 -21.08
CA ASP A 36 19.58 15.28 -22.49
C ASP A 36 18.66 14.36 -23.31
N VAL A 37 17.65 14.96 -23.94
CA VAL A 37 16.59 14.27 -24.70
C VAL A 37 16.86 14.40 -26.19
N PRO A 38 17.11 13.32 -26.94
CA PRO A 38 17.30 13.36 -28.40
C PRO A 38 16.09 13.92 -29.12
N VAL A 39 16.28 14.69 -30.16
CA VAL A 39 15.20 15.30 -30.97
C VAL A 39 14.93 14.47 -32.21
N GLU A 40 13.68 14.16 -32.48
CA GLU A 40 13.23 13.51 -33.72
C GLU A 40 13.50 14.41 -34.94
N PRO A 41 14.05 13.87 -36.02
CA PRO A 41 14.33 14.66 -37.23
C PRO A 41 13.09 15.38 -37.78
N GLY A 42 13.20 16.68 -37.94
CA GLY A 42 12.13 17.51 -38.53
C GLY A 42 11.05 17.95 -37.53
N ALA A 43 11.16 17.61 -36.26
CA ALA A 43 10.27 18.11 -35.21
C ALA A 43 10.41 19.64 -35.08
N LYS A 44 9.30 20.32 -34.84
CA LYS A 44 9.24 21.78 -34.62
C LYS A 44 9.00 22.14 -33.17
N GLU A 45 8.60 21.18 -32.38
CA GLU A 45 8.32 21.26 -30.97
C GLU A 45 8.59 19.90 -30.33
N MET A 46 9.05 19.89 -29.09
CA MET A 46 9.05 18.72 -28.22
C MET A 46 8.06 18.95 -27.09
N VAL A 47 7.17 18.01 -26.88
CA VAL A 47 6.30 17.97 -25.70
C VAL A 47 6.88 16.97 -24.73
N LEU A 48 7.34 17.46 -23.59
CA LEU A 48 7.82 16.63 -22.48
C LEU A 48 6.69 16.42 -21.48
N LEU A 49 6.54 15.19 -21.02
CA LEU A 49 5.58 14.78 -20.01
C LEU A 49 6.30 14.49 -18.70
N TYR A 50 5.78 15.00 -17.61
CA TYR A 50 6.13 14.57 -16.26
C TYR A 50 5.16 13.48 -15.84
N PRO A 51 5.59 12.36 -15.20
CA PRO A 51 4.71 11.28 -14.80
C PRO A 51 3.55 11.77 -13.91
N GLN A 52 2.33 11.38 -14.24
CA GLN A 52 1.11 11.74 -13.52
C GLN A 52 0.46 10.54 -12.84
N TRP A 53 0.36 9.41 -13.55
CA TRP A 53 -0.24 8.17 -13.08
C TRP A 53 0.86 7.17 -12.76
N ILE A 54 1.26 7.15 -11.49
CA ILE A 54 2.32 6.26 -11.02
C ILE A 54 1.72 4.86 -10.81
N PRO A 55 2.30 3.79 -11.39
CA PRO A 55 1.86 2.43 -11.12
C PRO A 55 1.92 2.12 -9.61
N GLY A 56 0.84 1.54 -9.06
CA GLY A 56 0.70 1.28 -7.62
C GLY A 56 0.04 2.40 -6.84
N ALA A 57 0.12 3.66 -7.29
CA ALA A 57 -0.57 4.77 -6.63
C ALA A 57 -2.10 4.80 -6.86
N HIS A 58 -2.60 4.13 -7.91
CA HIS A 58 -4.02 4.05 -8.31
C HIS A 58 -4.72 5.41 -8.49
N SER A 59 -3.93 6.48 -8.68
CA SER A 59 -4.44 7.85 -8.83
C SER A 59 -3.41 8.76 -9.50
N PRO A 60 -3.82 9.95 -10.00
CA PRO A 60 -2.91 10.89 -10.65
C PRO A 60 -2.09 11.69 -9.61
N GLU A 61 -1.19 11.03 -8.90
CA GLU A 61 -0.45 11.58 -7.76
C GLU A 61 0.95 12.12 -8.09
N GLY A 62 1.39 12.06 -9.36
CA GLY A 62 2.69 12.58 -9.75
C GLY A 62 2.94 13.97 -9.12
N PRO A 63 4.03 14.16 -8.33
CA PRO A 63 4.19 15.32 -7.44
C PRO A 63 4.72 16.57 -8.19
N ILE A 64 4.08 16.95 -9.28
CA ILE A 64 4.50 18.05 -10.17
C ILE A 64 4.65 19.40 -9.44
N SER A 65 3.98 19.58 -8.31
CA SER A 65 4.10 20.79 -7.49
C SER A 65 5.45 20.89 -6.76
N ALA A 66 6.19 19.80 -6.65
CA ALA A 66 7.53 19.75 -6.07
C ALA A 66 8.63 20.06 -7.12
N VAL A 67 8.29 20.07 -8.40
CA VAL A 67 9.22 20.40 -9.49
C VAL A 67 9.43 21.91 -9.57
N ALA A 68 10.69 22.33 -9.48
CA ALA A 68 11.09 23.74 -9.48
C ALA A 68 12.31 23.99 -10.39
N GLY A 69 12.62 25.25 -10.65
CA GLY A 69 13.83 25.64 -11.36
C GLY A 69 13.94 25.19 -12.81
N VAL A 70 12.86 24.81 -13.47
CA VAL A 70 12.88 24.21 -14.82
C VAL A 70 13.50 25.16 -15.84
N VAL A 71 14.59 24.71 -16.45
CA VAL A 71 15.31 25.39 -17.53
C VAL A 71 15.42 24.42 -18.70
N THR A 72 15.08 24.88 -19.91
CA THR A 72 15.26 24.10 -21.13
C THR A 72 16.25 24.76 -22.08
N THR A 73 17.03 23.93 -22.77
CA THR A 73 17.95 24.32 -23.81
C THR A 73 17.69 23.50 -25.09
N VAL A 74 17.99 24.07 -26.23
CA VAL A 74 18.02 23.35 -27.53
C VAL A 74 19.43 23.49 -28.09
N ASP A 75 20.13 22.37 -28.25
CA ASP A 75 21.55 22.34 -28.63
C ASP A 75 22.41 23.28 -27.78
N GLY A 76 22.17 23.31 -26.45
CA GLY A 76 22.87 24.15 -25.49
C GLY A 76 22.41 25.63 -25.42
N GLN A 77 21.51 26.06 -26.28
CA GLN A 77 20.97 27.42 -26.23
C GLN A 77 19.65 27.47 -25.44
N ARG A 78 19.57 28.35 -24.44
CA ARG A 78 18.37 28.48 -23.61
C ARG A 78 17.14 28.85 -24.45
N VAL A 79 16.06 28.08 -24.25
CA VAL A 79 14.77 28.23 -24.92
C VAL A 79 13.67 28.28 -23.85
N GLN A 80 12.70 29.17 -24.05
CA GLN A 80 11.57 29.26 -23.12
C GLN A 80 10.56 28.13 -23.37
N TRP A 81 10.32 27.31 -22.35
CA TRP A 81 9.25 26.33 -22.35
C TRP A 81 7.91 26.97 -21.98
N ALA A 82 6.81 26.30 -22.31
CA ALA A 82 5.46 26.66 -21.88
C ALA A 82 4.73 25.44 -21.33
N ARG A 83 4.02 25.61 -20.20
CA ARG A 83 3.16 24.55 -19.68
C ARG A 83 1.88 24.46 -20.52
N ASP A 84 1.41 23.24 -20.82
CA ASP A 84 0.10 23.05 -21.43
C ASP A 84 -1.02 23.56 -20.50
N ARG A 85 -2.02 24.20 -21.06
CA ARG A 85 -3.09 24.84 -20.28
C ARG A 85 -4.19 23.89 -19.84
N VAL A 86 -4.22 22.67 -20.37
CA VAL A 86 -5.18 21.61 -20.05
C VAL A 86 -4.46 20.44 -19.38
N HIS A 87 -3.37 20.01 -19.98
CA HIS A 87 -2.55 18.90 -19.49
C HIS A 87 -1.38 19.46 -18.65
N MET A 88 -1.62 19.76 -17.38
CA MET A 88 -0.68 20.47 -16.49
C MET A 88 0.68 19.76 -16.33
N TYR A 89 0.76 18.50 -16.66
CA TYR A 89 1.97 17.66 -16.62
C TYR A 89 2.77 17.69 -17.92
N ALA A 90 2.36 18.50 -18.92
CA ALA A 90 3.02 18.62 -20.21
C ALA A 90 3.73 19.98 -20.36
N PHE A 91 4.97 19.93 -20.89
CA PHE A 91 5.83 21.06 -21.15
C PHE A 91 6.16 21.14 -22.65
N HIS A 92 5.84 22.25 -23.29
CA HIS A 92 6.09 22.52 -24.69
C HIS A 92 7.43 23.25 -24.86
N VAL A 93 8.35 22.68 -25.63
CA VAL A 93 9.66 23.25 -25.94
C VAL A 93 9.74 23.50 -27.45
N PRO A 94 9.73 24.76 -27.91
CA PRO A 94 9.87 25.06 -29.35
C PRO A 94 11.28 24.71 -29.84
N LEU A 95 11.37 24.09 -31.01
CA LEU A 95 12.63 23.62 -31.59
C LEU A 95 13.09 24.47 -32.76
N SER A 96 14.39 24.72 -32.84
CA SER A 96 15.04 25.30 -34.02
C SER A 96 15.14 24.25 -35.15
N ALA A 97 15.23 24.71 -36.38
CA ALA A 97 15.39 23.81 -37.51
C ALA A 97 16.69 23.01 -37.39
N GLY A 98 16.59 21.68 -37.44
CA GLY A 98 17.72 20.77 -37.33
C GLY A 98 18.24 20.57 -35.90
N ALA A 99 17.46 20.94 -34.87
CA ALA A 99 17.75 20.65 -33.48
C ALA A 99 18.03 19.16 -33.26
N LYS A 100 18.98 18.84 -32.39
CA LYS A 100 19.41 17.46 -32.10
C LYS A 100 19.10 17.04 -30.67
N THR A 101 19.18 17.97 -29.71
CA THR A 101 19.04 17.67 -28.28
C THR A 101 18.26 18.76 -27.58
N VAL A 102 17.34 18.37 -26.71
CA VAL A 102 16.74 19.23 -25.70
C VAL A 102 17.37 18.86 -24.36
N GLY A 103 18.07 19.84 -23.74
CA GLY A 103 18.52 19.72 -22.37
C GLY A 103 17.43 20.24 -21.41
N VAL A 104 17.22 19.53 -20.32
CA VAL A 104 16.27 19.90 -19.27
C VAL A 104 16.99 19.86 -17.93
N ASP A 105 17.03 20.98 -17.22
CA ASP A 105 17.47 21.05 -15.83
C ASP A 105 16.28 21.39 -14.95
N PHE A 106 16.16 20.72 -13.81
CA PHE A 106 15.17 21.04 -12.78
C PHE A 106 15.58 20.51 -11.42
N ASP A 107 14.93 21.02 -10.39
CA ASP A 107 15.07 20.53 -9.02
C ASP A 107 13.76 19.85 -8.61
N TYR A 108 13.85 18.70 -7.95
CA TYR A 108 12.77 18.11 -7.18
C TYR A 108 12.97 18.47 -5.70
N LEU A 109 11.94 19.05 -5.09
CA LEU A 109 11.98 19.55 -3.71
C LEU A 109 11.21 18.61 -2.80
N SER A 110 11.91 17.67 -2.16
CA SER A 110 11.28 16.78 -1.18
C SER A 110 10.63 17.59 -0.05
N PRO A 111 9.41 17.26 0.37
CA PRO A 111 8.76 17.95 1.48
C PRO A 111 9.60 17.99 2.75
N ILE A 112 9.68 19.16 3.40
CA ILE A 112 10.40 19.35 4.67
C ILE A 112 9.52 19.14 5.90
N LYS A 113 8.22 18.95 5.71
CA LYS A 113 7.22 18.64 6.75
C LYS A 113 6.07 17.81 6.18
N ARG A 114 5.54 16.91 6.97
CA ARG A 114 4.46 15.98 6.58
C ARG A 114 3.20 16.68 6.04
N SER A 115 2.89 17.88 6.51
CA SER A 115 1.74 18.66 5.99
C SER A 115 1.90 19.17 4.55
N SER A 116 3.11 19.09 3.99
CA SER A 116 3.41 19.45 2.60
C SER A 116 3.50 18.24 1.66
N GLY A 117 3.46 17.01 2.19
CA GLY A 117 3.58 15.76 1.46
C GLY A 117 4.43 14.74 2.19
N ARG A 118 4.64 13.58 1.58
CA ARG A 118 5.53 12.54 2.10
C ARG A 118 6.99 13.02 2.02
N ILE A 119 7.68 13.00 3.14
CA ILE A 119 9.12 13.31 3.20
C ILE A 119 9.89 12.11 2.65
N GLN A 120 10.74 12.34 1.65
CA GLN A 120 11.52 11.30 0.96
C GLN A 120 13.02 11.41 1.24
N MET A 121 13.46 12.47 1.92
CA MET A 121 14.87 12.70 2.19
C MET A 121 15.10 13.22 3.60
N SER A 122 16.13 12.71 4.26
CA SER A 122 16.67 13.16 5.55
C SER A 122 18.19 13.22 5.51
N ASP A 123 18.83 13.66 6.59
CA ASP A 123 20.31 13.66 6.69
C ASP A 123 20.92 12.24 6.72
N ALA A 124 20.11 11.19 6.85
CA ALA A 124 20.55 9.81 6.92
C ALA A 124 20.06 8.93 5.78
N ILE A 125 18.96 9.29 5.11
CA ILE A 125 18.23 8.44 4.15
C ILE A 125 17.76 9.28 2.96
N VAL A 126 17.82 8.68 1.76
CA VAL A 126 17.14 9.12 0.53
C VAL A 126 16.31 7.96 0.01
N ASP A 127 15.05 8.23 -0.27
CA ASP A 127 14.10 7.42 -0.98
C ASP A 127 13.84 8.10 -2.33
N LEU A 128 14.50 7.59 -3.37
CA LEU A 128 14.46 8.16 -4.72
C LEU A 128 13.46 7.38 -5.58
N ALA A 129 12.32 7.98 -5.86
CA ALA A 129 11.40 7.52 -6.89
C ALA A 129 11.78 8.15 -8.26
N TRP A 130 12.16 7.33 -9.22
CA TRP A 130 12.55 7.86 -10.54
C TRP A 130 11.42 8.60 -11.27
N SER A 131 10.16 8.30 -10.95
CA SER A 131 8.99 9.05 -11.43
C SER A 131 9.02 10.54 -11.06
N ASP A 132 9.73 10.90 -10.00
CA ASP A 132 9.78 12.27 -9.47
C ASP A 132 10.86 13.10 -10.18
N VAL A 133 11.81 12.43 -10.83
CA VAL A 133 13.02 13.01 -11.41
C VAL A 133 13.19 12.75 -12.91
N VAL A 134 12.11 12.44 -13.62
CA VAL A 134 12.14 12.23 -15.08
C VAL A 134 11.10 13.09 -15.79
N MET A 135 11.47 13.53 -16.98
CA MET A 135 10.55 14.01 -18.02
C MET A 135 10.80 13.19 -19.30
N TYR A 136 9.74 12.89 -20.05
CA TYR A 136 9.86 12.03 -21.22
C TYR A 136 9.03 12.57 -22.40
N PRO A 137 9.44 12.26 -23.67
CA PRO A 137 8.76 12.77 -24.85
C PRO A 137 7.38 12.14 -25.02
N ALA A 138 6.37 12.97 -25.31
CA ALA A 138 5.02 12.53 -25.65
C ALA A 138 4.99 11.71 -26.95
N GLY A 139 4.02 10.81 -27.07
CA GLY A 139 3.76 10.06 -28.29
C GLY A 139 4.40 8.67 -28.37
N TYR A 140 4.96 8.17 -27.25
CA TYR A 140 5.62 6.86 -27.18
C TYR A 140 5.09 6.04 -26.01
N PHE A 141 5.20 4.71 -26.12
CA PHE A 141 5.03 3.85 -24.96
C PHE A 141 6.25 3.97 -24.04
N SER A 142 6.03 3.93 -22.71
CA SER A 142 7.11 4.02 -21.73
C SER A 142 8.17 2.92 -21.90
N ARG A 143 7.79 1.73 -22.34
CA ARG A 143 8.70 0.62 -22.63
C ARG A 143 9.60 0.85 -23.86
N ASP A 144 9.27 1.82 -24.71
CA ASP A 144 9.98 2.12 -25.96
C ASP A 144 10.94 3.32 -25.82
N ILE A 145 11.01 3.93 -24.64
CA ILE A 145 11.92 5.03 -24.33
C ILE A 145 13.04 4.48 -23.46
N SER A 146 14.29 4.56 -23.94
CA SER A 146 15.46 4.08 -23.23
C SER A 146 16.16 5.20 -22.44
N PHE A 147 16.74 4.86 -21.28
CA PHE A 147 17.51 5.75 -20.44
C PHE A 147 18.92 5.20 -20.17
N ASP A 148 19.90 6.09 -20.21
CA ASP A 148 21.24 5.93 -19.65
C ASP A 148 21.29 6.78 -18.37
N THR A 149 21.24 6.15 -17.22
CA THR A 149 21.03 6.83 -15.93
C THR A 149 22.29 6.87 -15.09
N THR A 150 22.57 8.03 -14.50
CA THR A 150 23.68 8.27 -13.56
C THR A 150 23.14 8.90 -12.29
N LEU A 151 23.57 8.38 -11.13
CA LEU A 151 23.20 8.89 -9.82
C LEU A 151 24.44 9.29 -9.03
N LYS A 152 24.43 10.48 -8.44
CA LYS A 152 25.45 10.93 -7.49
C LYS A 152 24.91 10.92 -6.08
N LEU A 153 25.53 10.14 -5.21
CA LEU A 153 25.18 9.92 -3.81
C LEU A 153 26.00 10.79 -2.86
N PRO A 154 25.51 11.05 -1.64
CA PRO A 154 26.35 11.59 -0.57
C PRO A 154 27.58 10.70 -0.32
N PRO A 155 28.74 11.27 0.07
CA PRO A 155 29.97 10.52 0.23
C PRO A 155 29.84 9.37 1.23
N GLY A 156 30.22 8.17 0.79
CA GLY A 156 30.25 6.96 1.64
C GLY A 156 28.91 6.26 1.84
N TRP A 157 27.80 6.81 1.31
CA TRP A 157 26.49 6.18 1.44
C TRP A 157 26.40 4.87 0.66
N LYS A 158 25.53 3.99 1.14
CA LYS A 158 25.13 2.75 0.48
C LYS A 158 23.79 2.95 -0.20
N TYR A 159 23.49 2.11 -1.18
CA TYR A 159 22.20 2.12 -1.88
C TYR A 159 21.74 0.71 -2.22
N ALA A 160 20.46 0.56 -2.46
CA ALA A 160 19.82 -0.64 -3.01
C ALA A 160 18.72 -0.25 -4.00
N THR A 161 18.57 -1.04 -5.04
CA THR A 161 17.60 -0.89 -6.12
C THR A 161 17.53 -2.18 -6.92
N ALA A 162 16.47 -2.39 -7.69
CA ALA A 162 16.40 -3.47 -8.66
C ALA A 162 17.16 -3.18 -9.97
N LEU A 163 17.69 -1.96 -10.17
CA LEU A 163 18.50 -1.62 -11.35
C LEU A 163 19.88 -2.25 -11.29
N GLU A 164 20.33 -2.79 -12.42
CA GLU A 164 21.69 -3.29 -12.56
C GLU A 164 22.70 -2.15 -12.70
N SER A 165 23.81 -2.25 -11.96
CA SER A 165 24.88 -1.26 -11.99
C SER A 165 25.92 -1.59 -13.06
N ALA A 166 26.09 -0.70 -14.03
CA ALA A 166 27.15 -0.82 -15.05
C ALA A 166 28.54 -0.47 -14.50
N SER A 167 28.63 0.57 -13.66
CA SER A 167 29.89 0.99 -13.02
C SER A 167 29.66 1.92 -11.84
N LYS A 168 30.66 1.97 -10.92
CA LYS A 168 30.71 2.93 -9.81
C LYS A 168 32.08 3.60 -9.79
N SER A 169 32.10 4.94 -9.69
CA SER A 169 33.31 5.74 -9.57
C SER A 169 33.14 6.76 -8.43
N GLY A 170 33.81 6.53 -7.31
CA GLY A 170 33.60 7.31 -6.09
C GLY A 170 32.15 7.15 -5.60
N ASP A 171 31.46 8.28 -5.47
CA ASP A 171 30.05 8.33 -5.04
C ASP A 171 29.06 8.41 -6.21
N THR A 172 29.55 8.25 -7.45
CA THR A 172 28.73 8.26 -8.67
C THR A 172 28.51 6.83 -9.17
N VAL A 173 27.26 6.47 -9.36
CA VAL A 173 26.80 5.18 -9.90
C VAL A 173 26.24 5.42 -11.30
N ARG A 174 26.65 4.61 -12.26
CA ARG A 174 26.03 4.51 -13.57
C ARG A 174 25.32 3.17 -13.68
N PHE A 175 24.06 3.20 -14.06
CA PHE A 175 23.24 2.01 -14.26
C PHE A 175 23.34 1.49 -15.69
N GLU A 176 23.01 0.23 -15.90
CA GLU A 176 22.83 -0.32 -17.23
C GLU A 176 21.64 0.36 -17.92
N ARG A 177 21.71 0.41 -19.26
CA ARG A 177 20.62 1.01 -20.04
C ARG A 177 19.34 0.24 -19.81
N THR A 178 18.27 0.97 -19.47
CA THR A 178 16.94 0.40 -19.24
C THR A 178 15.84 1.21 -19.93
N THR A 179 14.61 0.71 -19.91
CA THR A 179 13.45 1.46 -20.41
C THR A 179 12.89 2.38 -19.35
N LEU A 180 12.14 3.43 -19.74
CA LEU A 180 11.43 4.30 -18.80
C LEU A 180 10.50 3.50 -17.89
N ASN A 181 9.83 2.48 -18.43
CA ASN A 181 8.94 1.62 -17.65
C ASN A 181 9.69 0.90 -16.53
N THR A 182 10.84 0.29 -16.84
CA THR A 182 11.67 -0.40 -15.84
C THR A 182 12.33 0.59 -14.87
N LEU A 183 12.79 1.74 -15.36
CA LEU A 183 13.39 2.78 -14.53
C LEU A 183 12.42 3.24 -13.42
N VAL A 184 11.20 3.64 -13.79
CA VAL A 184 10.18 4.09 -12.83
C VAL A 184 9.76 2.98 -11.89
N ASP A 185 9.77 1.72 -12.34
CA ASP A 185 9.44 0.53 -11.54
C ASP A 185 10.62 -0.01 -10.71
N SER A 186 11.70 0.75 -10.56
CA SER A 186 12.91 0.34 -9.84
C SER A 186 13.43 1.47 -8.95
N PRO A 187 12.67 1.90 -7.92
CA PRO A 187 13.09 2.96 -7.01
C PRO A 187 14.43 2.61 -6.36
N LEU A 188 15.04 3.61 -5.74
CA LEU A 188 16.33 3.45 -5.09
C LEU A 188 16.31 4.03 -3.69
N TYR A 189 16.66 3.21 -2.70
CA TYR A 189 16.96 3.71 -1.37
C TYR A 189 18.47 3.87 -1.20
N ALA A 190 18.87 4.97 -0.58
CA ALA A 190 20.25 5.20 -0.18
C ALA A 190 20.31 5.72 1.25
N GLY A 191 21.40 5.36 1.97
CA GLY A 191 21.52 5.79 3.35
C GLY A 191 22.89 5.62 3.96
N LEU A 192 23.04 6.29 5.09
CA LEU A 192 24.25 6.24 5.92
C LEU A 192 24.32 4.92 6.70
N TYR A 193 23.18 4.45 7.23
CA TYR A 193 23.06 3.23 8.01
C TYR A 193 22.29 2.18 7.20
N TYR A 194 22.96 1.11 6.84
CA TYR A 194 22.49 0.13 5.87
C TYR A 194 22.90 -1.30 6.25
N SER A 195 21.97 -2.23 6.06
CA SER A 195 22.21 -3.67 6.13
C SER A 195 21.58 -4.37 4.94
N ARG A 196 22.28 -5.38 4.38
CA ARG A 196 21.76 -6.26 3.32
C ARG A 196 21.78 -7.70 3.80
N ILE A 197 20.65 -8.36 3.73
CA ILE A 197 20.45 -9.72 4.23
C ILE A 197 19.91 -10.58 3.10
N ASP A 198 20.50 -11.76 2.93
CA ASP A 198 20.02 -12.77 1.97
C ASP A 198 18.86 -13.56 2.58
N LEU A 199 17.68 -13.48 1.94
CA LEU A 199 16.47 -14.21 2.28
C LEU A 199 16.19 -15.36 1.30
N SER A 200 17.06 -15.60 0.32
CA SER A 200 16.81 -16.55 -0.79
C SER A 200 16.49 -17.94 -0.27
N PRO A 201 15.36 -18.56 -0.67
CA PRO A 201 15.06 -19.95 -0.35
C PRO A 201 15.91 -20.93 -1.17
N ALA A 202 16.37 -20.49 -2.35
CA ALA A 202 17.30 -21.20 -3.22
C ALA A 202 18.31 -20.22 -3.85
N ALA A 203 19.45 -20.73 -4.29
CA ALA A 203 20.52 -19.88 -4.83
C ALA A 203 20.26 -19.33 -6.26
N THR A 204 19.16 -19.75 -6.90
CA THR A 204 18.89 -19.44 -8.30
C THR A 204 18.24 -18.08 -8.53
N ASP A 205 17.39 -17.63 -7.58
CA ASP A 205 16.64 -16.37 -7.71
C ASP A 205 16.80 -15.58 -6.41
N PRO A 206 17.85 -14.74 -6.30
CA PRO A 206 18.22 -14.10 -5.06
C PRO A 206 17.14 -13.13 -4.59
N VAL A 207 16.80 -13.24 -3.30
CA VAL A 207 15.91 -12.30 -2.61
C VAL A 207 16.68 -11.64 -1.46
N HIS A 208 16.67 -10.34 -1.43
CA HIS A 208 17.42 -9.58 -0.43
C HIS A 208 16.50 -8.65 0.36
N LEU A 209 16.78 -8.55 1.66
CA LEU A 209 16.23 -7.52 2.52
C LEU A 209 17.29 -6.44 2.71
N ASN A 210 17.02 -5.27 2.15
CA ASN A 210 17.88 -4.09 2.26
C ASN A 210 17.25 -3.15 3.29
N ILE A 211 17.92 -2.94 4.41
CA ILE A 211 17.41 -2.17 5.54
C ILE A 211 18.16 -0.84 5.59
N PHE A 212 17.41 0.25 5.55
CA PHE A 212 17.90 1.61 5.76
C PHE A 212 17.27 2.19 7.02
N ALA A 213 18.07 2.80 7.89
CA ALA A 213 17.58 3.26 9.18
C ALA A 213 18.10 4.67 9.52
N ASP A 214 17.35 5.37 10.39
CA ASP A 214 17.79 6.66 10.94
C ASP A 214 19.04 6.52 11.81
N LYS A 215 19.26 5.34 12.43
CA LYS A 215 20.37 5.07 13.35
C LYS A 215 20.89 3.64 13.20
N PRO A 216 22.19 3.41 13.52
CA PRO A 216 22.78 2.09 13.38
C PRO A 216 22.20 1.03 14.32
N GLU A 217 21.71 1.42 15.50
CA GLU A 217 21.04 0.51 16.46
C GLU A 217 19.73 -0.06 15.95
N ASP A 218 19.04 0.64 15.05
CA ASP A 218 17.76 0.23 14.47
C ASP A 218 17.92 -0.92 13.44
N LEU A 219 19.17 -1.22 13.03
CA LEU A 219 19.50 -2.33 12.13
C LEU A 219 19.62 -3.70 12.83
N ALA A 220 19.47 -3.74 14.15
CA ALA A 220 19.66 -4.96 14.92
C ALA A 220 18.51 -5.93 14.69
N MET A 221 18.83 -7.13 14.19
CA MET A 221 17.89 -8.22 13.93
C MET A 221 18.34 -9.48 14.66
N THR A 222 17.43 -10.14 15.36
CA THR A 222 17.69 -11.42 16.00
C THR A 222 17.68 -12.58 14.98
N PRO A 223 18.29 -13.74 15.32
CA PRO A 223 18.20 -14.92 14.46
C PRO A 223 16.78 -15.41 14.22
N GLU A 224 15.89 -15.25 15.18
CA GLU A 224 14.48 -15.61 15.11
C GLU A 224 13.72 -14.71 14.12
N GLU A 225 13.92 -13.40 14.18
CA GLU A 225 13.36 -12.43 13.22
C GLU A 225 13.88 -12.69 11.82
N LEU A 226 15.18 -12.95 11.66
CA LEU A 226 15.75 -13.34 10.37
C LEU A 226 15.08 -14.61 9.83
N GLN A 227 14.82 -15.59 10.69
CA GLN A 227 14.21 -16.85 10.24
C GLN A 227 12.78 -16.65 9.73
N VAL A 228 11.97 -15.83 10.38
CA VAL A 228 10.58 -15.58 9.91
C VAL A 228 10.56 -14.78 8.61
N HIS A 229 11.51 -13.84 8.40
CA HIS A 229 11.66 -13.18 7.10
C HIS A 229 12.07 -14.16 5.99
N LYS A 230 12.97 -15.11 6.28
CA LYS A 230 13.28 -16.20 5.33
C LYS A 230 12.10 -17.12 5.05
N ASN A 231 11.29 -17.39 6.07
CA ASN A 231 10.10 -18.22 5.88
C ASN A 231 9.08 -17.53 4.94
N LEU A 232 9.00 -16.20 4.93
CA LEU A 232 8.12 -15.44 4.04
C LEU A 232 8.41 -15.78 2.57
N THR A 233 9.67 -15.77 2.15
CA THR A 233 10.05 -16.12 0.77
C THR A 233 9.80 -17.58 0.46
N VAL A 234 10.05 -18.48 1.41
CA VAL A 234 9.75 -19.91 1.27
C VAL A 234 8.24 -20.17 1.09
N GLU A 235 7.39 -19.51 1.88
CA GLU A 235 5.94 -19.67 1.78
C GLU A 235 5.39 -19.06 0.48
N ALA A 236 5.95 -17.96 0.00
CA ALA A 236 5.60 -17.39 -1.30
C ALA A 236 5.95 -18.35 -2.46
N ASP A 237 7.14 -18.96 -2.45
CA ASP A 237 7.53 -19.96 -3.45
C ASP A 237 6.57 -21.15 -3.47
N LYS A 238 6.14 -21.63 -2.31
CA LYS A 238 5.16 -22.72 -2.20
C LYS A 238 3.79 -22.33 -2.72
N LEU A 239 3.42 -21.03 -2.55
CA LEU A 239 2.12 -20.50 -2.94
C LEU A 239 2.03 -20.30 -4.45
N TYR A 240 3.03 -19.68 -5.07
CA TYR A 240 2.98 -19.29 -6.47
C TYR A 240 3.63 -20.29 -7.43
N GLY A 241 4.70 -20.95 -7.02
CA GLY A 241 5.40 -21.95 -7.82
C GLY A 241 6.19 -21.40 -9.01
N SER A 242 6.39 -20.09 -9.08
CA SER A 242 7.13 -19.41 -10.14
C SER A 242 7.72 -18.10 -9.63
N HIS A 243 8.70 -17.54 -10.35
CA HIS A 243 9.18 -16.18 -10.15
C HIS A 243 9.04 -15.36 -11.43
N HIS A 244 8.87 -14.04 -11.28
CA HIS A 244 8.81 -13.08 -12.38
C HIS A 244 9.85 -11.97 -12.21
N TYR A 245 10.99 -12.33 -11.59
CA TYR A 245 12.14 -11.45 -11.36
C TYR A 245 13.44 -12.24 -11.55
N ASN A 246 14.57 -11.54 -11.83
CA ASN A 246 15.91 -12.14 -11.77
C ASN A 246 16.47 -12.12 -10.36
N HIS A 247 16.13 -11.11 -9.59
CA HIS A 247 16.36 -10.97 -8.16
C HIS A 247 15.26 -10.07 -7.59
N TYR A 248 15.02 -10.15 -6.29
CA TYR A 248 14.04 -9.30 -5.62
C TYR A 248 14.68 -8.53 -4.47
N GLU A 249 14.39 -7.23 -4.40
CA GLU A 249 14.97 -6.32 -3.41
C GLU A 249 13.84 -5.73 -2.55
N PHE A 250 13.63 -6.25 -1.34
CA PHE A 250 12.88 -5.50 -0.34
C PHE A 250 13.68 -4.26 0.04
N LEU A 251 13.09 -3.08 -0.08
CA LEU A 251 13.67 -1.81 0.32
C LEU A 251 13.00 -1.38 1.62
N LEU A 252 13.49 -1.91 2.75
CA LEU A 252 12.92 -1.67 4.07
C LEU A 252 13.49 -0.38 4.67
N LEU A 253 12.59 0.55 4.97
CA LEU A 253 12.90 1.83 5.59
C LEU A 253 12.45 1.84 7.05
N LEU A 254 13.37 2.07 7.98
CA LEU A 254 13.12 2.22 9.41
C LEU A 254 13.35 3.67 9.83
N SER A 255 12.33 4.51 9.72
CA SER A 255 12.49 5.95 9.91
C SER A 255 11.31 6.59 10.63
N ASP A 256 11.66 7.57 11.47
CA ASP A 256 10.71 8.50 12.05
C ASP A 256 10.59 9.80 11.25
N GLU A 257 11.57 10.10 10.38
CA GLU A 257 11.59 11.31 9.56
C GLU A 257 11.01 11.09 8.17
N VAL A 258 11.56 10.13 7.44
CA VAL A 258 11.08 9.78 6.09
C VAL A 258 9.70 9.14 6.20
N GLY A 259 8.78 9.53 5.35
CA GLY A 259 7.40 9.06 5.40
C GLY A 259 7.29 7.57 5.06
N GLY A 260 6.48 6.82 5.83
CA GLY A 260 6.16 5.44 5.52
C GLY A 260 5.47 5.30 4.15
N ILE A 261 5.68 4.15 3.51
CA ILE A 261 5.12 3.77 2.21
C ILE A 261 5.03 2.24 2.17
N GLY A 262 4.02 1.71 1.50
CA GLY A 262 3.98 0.41 0.86
C GLY A 262 3.79 0.66 -0.62
N LEU A 263 4.72 0.20 -1.46
CA LEU A 263 4.58 0.35 -2.90
C LEU A 263 5.30 -0.79 -3.61
N GLU A 264 4.54 -1.42 -4.46
CA GLU A 264 4.95 -2.60 -5.18
C GLU A 264 5.68 -2.29 -6.48
N HIS A 265 6.69 -3.10 -6.76
CA HIS A 265 7.44 -3.11 -8.01
C HIS A 265 7.64 -4.53 -8.52
N HIS A 266 8.03 -4.69 -9.79
CA HIS A 266 8.17 -6.01 -10.39
C HIS A 266 9.25 -6.86 -9.70
N GLN A 267 10.39 -6.23 -9.37
CA GLN A 267 11.56 -6.86 -8.75
C GLN A 267 11.98 -6.22 -7.42
N SER A 268 11.13 -5.39 -6.83
CA SER A 268 11.37 -4.78 -5.53
C SER A 268 10.08 -4.37 -4.86
N SER A 269 10.16 -3.95 -3.61
CA SER A 269 9.11 -3.24 -2.88
C SER A 269 9.71 -2.12 -2.04
N GLU A 270 8.96 -1.04 -1.85
CA GLU A 270 9.25 0.01 -0.89
C GLU A 270 8.43 -0.26 0.36
N ASP A 271 9.12 -0.54 1.47
CA ASP A 271 8.50 -0.99 2.72
C ASP A 271 8.86 -0.03 3.86
N GLY A 272 8.03 0.96 4.12
CA GLY A 272 8.28 1.98 5.15
C GLY A 272 7.66 1.62 6.49
N MET A 273 8.50 1.33 7.49
CA MET A 273 8.12 0.94 8.84
C MET A 273 8.60 1.93 9.91
N GLY A 274 8.04 1.84 11.10
CA GLY A 274 8.55 2.53 12.28
C GLY A 274 9.98 2.07 12.63
N ARG A 275 10.78 2.96 13.24
CA ARG A 275 12.16 2.64 13.65
C ARG A 275 12.26 1.42 14.54
N ASP A 276 11.24 1.15 15.32
CA ASP A 276 11.17 0.06 16.31
C ASP A 276 10.73 -1.29 15.72
N TYR A 277 10.50 -1.39 14.40
CA TYR A 277 10.06 -2.62 13.75
C TYR A 277 10.88 -3.86 14.12
N LEU A 278 12.22 -3.75 14.11
CA LEU A 278 13.11 -4.86 14.51
C LEU A 278 13.38 -4.87 16.02
N THR A 279 13.55 -3.71 16.64
CA THR A 279 14.01 -3.60 18.03
C THR A 279 12.89 -3.80 19.07
N ASP A 280 11.62 -3.71 18.65
CA ASP A 280 10.44 -3.98 19.50
C ASP A 280 9.53 -5.04 18.84
N TRP A 281 10.14 -6.14 18.40
CA TRP A 281 9.44 -7.21 17.68
C TRP A 281 8.22 -7.77 18.42
N ALA A 282 8.25 -7.81 19.76
CA ALA A 282 7.12 -8.32 20.54
C ALA A 282 5.83 -7.51 20.35
N ASP A 283 5.95 -6.22 20.06
CA ASP A 283 4.86 -5.24 20.03
C ASP A 283 4.63 -4.61 18.63
N GLY A 284 5.05 -5.23 17.55
CA GLY A 284 4.90 -4.70 16.19
C GLY A 284 4.10 -5.62 15.26
N ALA A 285 3.21 -6.47 15.80
CA ALA A 285 2.53 -7.50 14.99
C ALA A 285 1.50 -6.94 14.00
N LEU A 286 1.00 -5.73 14.22
CA LEU A 286 -0.08 -5.13 13.45
C LEU A 286 0.32 -4.84 11.99
N GLU A 287 1.52 -4.34 11.76
CA GLU A 287 2.00 -3.90 10.43
C GLU A 287 2.89 -4.93 9.71
N ARG A 288 3.04 -6.15 10.24
CA ARG A 288 3.97 -7.15 9.69
C ARG A 288 3.58 -7.76 8.36
N ASP A 289 2.35 -7.59 7.94
CA ASP A 289 1.87 -8.05 6.63
C ASP A 289 2.37 -7.20 5.47
N LEU A 290 2.91 -6.00 5.71
CA LEU A 290 3.38 -5.11 4.64
C LEU A 290 4.35 -5.82 3.69
N LEU A 291 5.42 -6.45 4.17
CA LEU A 291 6.38 -7.16 3.31
C LEU A 291 5.72 -8.30 2.53
N GLY A 292 4.77 -9.02 3.15
CA GLY A 292 4.03 -10.10 2.49
C GLY A 292 3.06 -9.59 1.44
N HIS A 293 2.43 -8.44 1.69
CA HIS A 293 1.57 -7.72 0.77
C HIS A 293 2.35 -7.26 -0.45
N GLU A 294 3.39 -6.44 -0.26
CA GLU A 294 4.19 -5.88 -1.35
C GLU A 294 4.91 -6.97 -2.17
N TYR A 295 5.39 -8.04 -1.52
CA TYR A 295 6.01 -9.15 -2.22
C TYR A 295 5.02 -9.89 -3.13
N THR A 296 3.78 -10.08 -2.66
CA THR A 296 2.69 -10.70 -3.44
C THR A 296 2.44 -9.97 -4.74
N HIS A 297 2.59 -8.66 -4.75
CA HIS A 297 2.38 -7.84 -5.95
C HIS A 297 3.36 -8.14 -7.09
N SER A 298 4.53 -8.72 -6.85
CA SER A 298 5.38 -9.19 -7.96
C SER A 298 4.61 -10.14 -8.89
N TRP A 299 3.70 -10.95 -8.33
CA TRP A 299 2.80 -11.83 -9.09
C TRP A 299 1.46 -11.18 -9.41
N ASN A 300 0.74 -10.68 -8.37
CA ASN A 300 -0.58 -10.07 -8.53
C ASN A 300 -0.46 -8.55 -8.66
N GLY A 301 -0.38 -8.07 -9.88
CA GLY A 301 -0.33 -6.64 -10.18
C GLY A 301 0.82 -6.24 -11.09
N LYS A 302 2.02 -6.77 -10.89
CA LYS A 302 3.17 -6.43 -11.75
C LYS A 302 3.31 -7.43 -12.89
N PHE A 303 3.29 -8.72 -12.63
CA PHE A 303 3.26 -9.75 -13.67
C PHE A 303 1.84 -9.94 -14.22
N ARG A 304 0.88 -10.41 -13.40
CA ARG A 304 -0.55 -10.48 -13.79
C ARG A 304 -1.23 -9.19 -13.42
N ARG A 305 -1.59 -8.39 -14.41
CA ARG A 305 -2.19 -7.05 -14.21
C ARG A 305 -3.57 -6.96 -14.84
N PRO A 306 -4.58 -6.40 -14.15
CA PRO A 306 -5.84 -6.04 -14.79
C PRO A 306 -5.61 -5.21 -16.05
N ALA A 307 -6.24 -5.58 -17.16
CA ALA A 307 -6.06 -4.90 -18.44
C ALA A 307 -6.40 -3.40 -18.38
N ASP A 308 -7.33 -3.03 -17.51
CA ASP A 308 -7.77 -1.65 -17.32
C ASP A 308 -6.79 -0.81 -16.49
N LEU A 309 -5.93 -1.44 -15.68
CA LEU A 309 -4.84 -0.79 -14.96
C LEU A 309 -3.55 -0.65 -15.80
N TRP A 310 -3.45 -1.38 -16.90
CA TRP A 310 -2.32 -1.25 -17.80
C TRP A 310 -2.47 0.00 -18.67
N THR A 311 -1.44 0.84 -18.73
CA THR A 311 -1.39 2.04 -19.57
C THR A 311 -0.12 2.07 -20.41
N PRO A 312 -0.15 2.67 -21.61
CA PRO A 312 1.02 2.74 -22.48
C PRO A 312 2.11 3.70 -21.97
N ASN A 313 1.75 4.68 -21.14
CA ASN A 313 2.66 5.60 -20.47
C ASN A 313 2.02 6.18 -19.20
N PHE A 314 2.76 6.97 -18.45
CA PHE A 314 2.36 7.50 -17.14
C PHE A 314 1.42 8.74 -17.20
N ASN A 315 0.91 9.12 -18.37
CA ASN A 315 -0.04 10.24 -18.53
C ASN A 315 -1.37 9.80 -19.16
N VAL A 316 -1.55 8.50 -19.40
CA VAL A 316 -2.84 7.90 -19.73
C VAL A 316 -3.50 7.44 -18.44
N PRO A 317 -4.76 7.85 -18.17
CA PRO A 317 -5.48 7.44 -16.96
C PRO A 317 -5.65 5.94 -16.82
N MET A 318 -5.41 5.41 -15.63
CA MET A 318 -5.76 4.04 -15.24
C MET A 318 -7.26 3.93 -14.95
N ARG A 319 -7.81 2.70 -15.05
CA ARG A 319 -9.16 2.37 -14.61
C ARG A 319 -9.09 1.27 -13.57
N ASP A 320 -9.65 1.54 -12.43
CA ASP A 320 -9.38 0.80 -11.19
C ASP A 320 -10.40 -0.32 -10.88
N ASP A 321 -11.27 -0.68 -11.84
CA ASP A 321 -12.43 -1.58 -11.64
C ASP A 321 -12.08 -2.92 -10.97
N LEU A 322 -10.87 -3.44 -11.13
CA LEU A 322 -10.41 -4.70 -10.57
C LEU A 322 -9.40 -4.54 -9.41
N LEU A 323 -9.33 -3.37 -8.75
CA LEU A 323 -8.49 -3.22 -7.55
C LEU A 323 -8.89 -4.17 -6.42
N TRP A 324 -10.13 -4.62 -6.34
CA TRP A 324 -10.54 -5.65 -5.38
C TRP A 324 -9.92 -7.03 -5.66
N VAL A 325 -9.44 -7.29 -6.90
CA VAL A 325 -8.61 -8.46 -7.24
C VAL A 325 -7.13 -8.12 -7.02
N TYR A 326 -6.68 -6.98 -7.53
CA TYR A 326 -5.30 -6.54 -7.42
C TYR A 326 -4.89 -6.35 -5.96
N GLU A 327 -5.63 -5.55 -5.20
CA GLU A 327 -5.33 -5.21 -3.81
C GLU A 327 -6.02 -6.15 -2.81
N GLY A 328 -7.33 -6.40 -3.01
CA GLY A 328 -8.09 -7.20 -2.06
C GLY A 328 -7.61 -8.66 -1.95
N MET A 329 -7.17 -9.29 -3.07
CA MET A 329 -6.55 -10.60 -3.02
C MET A 329 -5.14 -10.52 -2.44
N THR A 330 -4.38 -9.48 -2.76
CA THR A 330 -3.04 -9.28 -2.21
C THR A 330 -3.09 -9.05 -0.70
N GLU A 331 -4.05 -8.28 -0.21
CA GLU A 331 -4.30 -8.10 1.23
C GLU A 331 -4.61 -9.44 1.92
N TYR A 332 -5.42 -10.28 1.29
CA TYR A 332 -5.69 -11.64 1.77
C TYR A 332 -4.41 -12.49 1.80
N LEU A 333 -3.68 -12.56 0.69
CA LEU A 333 -2.50 -13.42 0.55
C LEU A 333 -1.33 -12.92 1.39
N GLY A 334 -1.14 -11.61 1.53
CA GLY A 334 -0.15 -10.99 2.41
C GLY A 334 -0.35 -11.38 3.88
N ASN A 335 -1.58 -11.28 4.37
CA ASN A 335 -1.94 -11.71 5.73
C ASN A 335 -1.71 -13.22 5.95
N ILE A 336 -2.02 -14.06 4.95
CA ILE A 336 -1.78 -15.50 5.03
C ILE A 336 -0.29 -15.82 5.01
N LEU A 337 0.48 -15.22 4.12
CA LEU A 337 1.94 -15.42 4.05
C LEU A 337 2.61 -14.99 5.35
N THR A 338 2.18 -13.89 5.94
CA THR A 338 2.65 -13.38 7.24
C THR A 338 2.42 -14.39 8.36
N ALA A 339 1.22 -15.01 8.41
CA ALA A 339 0.90 -16.05 9.37
C ALA A 339 1.72 -17.33 9.12
N ARG A 340 1.76 -17.81 7.87
CA ARG A 340 2.50 -19.02 7.47
C ARG A 340 4.01 -18.90 7.72
N ALA A 341 4.56 -17.72 7.52
CA ALA A 341 5.97 -17.44 7.81
C ALA A 341 6.30 -17.39 9.30
N GLY A 342 5.28 -17.21 10.16
CA GLY A 342 5.45 -17.03 11.60
C GLY A 342 5.80 -15.59 12.01
N MET A 343 5.63 -14.62 11.11
CA MET A 343 5.79 -13.19 11.43
C MET A 343 4.63 -12.72 12.33
N ARG A 344 3.46 -13.32 12.17
CA ARG A 344 2.27 -13.16 13.03
C ARG A 344 1.73 -14.55 13.37
N THR A 345 1.24 -14.76 14.59
CA THR A 345 0.62 -16.04 14.92
C THR A 345 -0.74 -16.21 14.25
N PRO A 346 -1.25 -17.43 14.03
CA PRO A 346 -2.62 -17.65 13.55
C PRO A 346 -3.68 -16.97 14.44
N GLU A 347 -3.48 -16.95 15.75
CA GLU A 347 -4.38 -16.27 16.69
C GLU A 347 -4.40 -14.76 16.46
N GLN A 348 -3.22 -14.13 16.38
CA GLN A 348 -3.11 -12.70 16.08
C GLN A 348 -3.78 -12.35 14.74
N THR A 349 -3.60 -13.19 13.71
CA THR A 349 -4.22 -12.96 12.41
C THR A 349 -5.75 -13.08 12.49
N ARG A 350 -6.28 -14.06 13.24
CA ARG A 350 -7.73 -14.17 13.46
C ARG A 350 -8.30 -12.99 14.25
N ASP A 351 -7.61 -12.50 15.28
CA ASP A 351 -8.03 -11.34 16.04
C ASP A 351 -8.12 -10.09 15.16
N LEU A 352 -7.13 -9.90 14.28
CA LEU A 352 -7.10 -8.80 13.32
C LEU A 352 -8.24 -8.90 12.30
N MET A 353 -8.48 -10.09 11.75
CA MET A 353 -9.61 -10.33 10.84
C MET A 353 -10.96 -10.07 11.55
N ALA A 354 -11.08 -10.42 12.83
CA ALA A 354 -12.27 -10.12 13.63
C ALA A 354 -12.46 -8.61 13.82
N PHE A 355 -11.36 -7.89 14.08
CA PHE A 355 -11.35 -6.44 14.25
C PHE A 355 -11.85 -5.73 12.97
N TYR A 356 -11.29 -6.07 11.81
CA TYR A 356 -11.72 -5.53 10.51
C TYR A 356 -13.18 -5.89 10.17
N ALA A 357 -13.58 -7.13 10.40
CA ALA A 357 -14.95 -7.55 10.15
C ALA A 357 -15.98 -6.80 11.03
N ALA A 358 -15.62 -6.51 12.29
CA ALA A 358 -16.47 -5.74 13.18
C ALA A 358 -16.55 -4.25 12.75
N ASP A 359 -15.46 -3.65 12.29
CA ASP A 359 -15.46 -2.31 11.72
C ASP A 359 -16.43 -2.21 10.53
N PHE A 360 -16.34 -3.15 9.59
CA PHE A 360 -17.28 -3.22 8.46
C PHE A 360 -18.73 -3.49 8.89
N ALA A 361 -18.95 -4.28 9.95
CA ALA A 361 -20.30 -4.53 10.47
C ALA A 361 -20.94 -3.26 11.07
N MET A 362 -20.12 -2.33 11.56
CA MET A 362 -20.57 -1.02 12.07
C MET A 362 -20.76 0.01 10.95
N SER A 363 -20.12 -0.16 9.80
CA SER A 363 -20.14 0.77 8.68
C SER A 363 -21.42 0.66 7.86
N ARG A 364 -22.03 1.81 7.51
CA ARG A 364 -23.31 1.91 6.79
C ARG A 364 -23.14 2.34 5.34
N GLY A 365 -21.93 2.54 4.87
CA GLY A 365 -21.66 2.99 3.51
C GLY A 365 -22.11 2.01 2.45
N ARG A 366 -22.10 0.71 2.75
CA ARG A 366 -22.57 -0.35 1.83
C ARG A 366 -24.09 -0.34 1.59
N ASP A 367 -24.87 0.41 2.38
CA ASP A 367 -26.30 0.57 2.13
C ASP A 367 -26.59 1.31 0.81
N TRP A 368 -25.62 2.10 0.31
CA TRP A 368 -25.81 2.93 -0.88
C TRP A 368 -24.68 2.82 -1.92
N ARG A 369 -23.48 2.36 -1.51
CA ARG A 369 -22.27 2.32 -2.36
C ARG A 369 -21.76 0.88 -2.48
N PRO A 370 -21.75 0.25 -3.69
CA PRO A 370 -21.18 -1.08 -3.88
C PRO A 370 -19.66 -1.06 -3.72
N LEU A 371 -19.07 -2.23 -3.45
CA LEU A 371 -17.61 -2.33 -3.24
C LEU A 371 -16.82 -1.86 -4.47
N VAL A 372 -17.24 -2.24 -5.67
CA VAL A 372 -16.54 -1.84 -6.91
C VAL A 372 -16.40 -0.32 -7.05
N ASP A 373 -17.35 0.46 -6.55
CA ASP A 373 -17.23 1.92 -6.65
C ASP A 373 -16.15 2.48 -5.71
N THR A 374 -15.78 1.75 -4.66
CA THR A 374 -14.70 2.14 -3.74
C THR A 374 -13.33 2.07 -4.40
N THR A 375 -13.16 1.30 -5.48
CA THR A 375 -11.92 1.25 -6.26
C THR A 375 -11.56 2.60 -6.90
N ASN A 376 -12.55 3.48 -7.09
CA ASN A 376 -12.33 4.85 -7.57
C ASN A 376 -11.89 5.81 -6.45
N GLN A 377 -11.87 5.37 -5.19
CA GLN A 377 -11.61 6.27 -4.06
C GLN A 377 -10.26 6.96 -4.11
N PRO A 378 -9.15 6.31 -4.50
CA PRO A 378 -7.85 6.97 -4.64
C PRO A 378 -7.92 8.19 -5.58
N ILE A 379 -8.64 8.07 -6.70
CA ILE A 379 -8.84 9.16 -7.66
C ILE A 379 -9.75 10.24 -7.07
N LEU A 380 -10.88 9.86 -6.46
CA LEU A 380 -11.88 10.80 -5.95
C LEU A 380 -11.36 11.66 -4.82
N SER A 381 -10.66 11.06 -3.87
CA SER A 381 -10.14 11.75 -2.68
C SER A 381 -8.69 12.21 -2.84
N GLN A 382 -7.96 11.74 -3.87
CA GLN A 382 -6.51 11.90 -3.97
C GLN A 382 -5.84 11.40 -2.68
N ARG A 383 -6.23 10.24 -2.21
CA ARG A 383 -5.83 9.59 -0.95
C ARG A 383 -5.97 10.45 0.31
N ARG A 384 -6.75 11.53 0.24
CA ARG A 384 -7.04 12.36 1.41
C ARG A 384 -8.12 11.71 2.28
N PRO A 385 -8.03 11.85 3.62
CA PRO A 385 -9.07 11.37 4.52
C PRO A 385 -10.45 11.93 4.17
N VAL A 386 -11.47 11.09 4.22
CA VAL A 386 -12.86 11.48 4.00
C VAL A 386 -13.61 11.64 5.32
N SER A 387 -14.55 12.57 5.38
CA SER A 387 -15.42 12.73 6.54
C SER A 387 -16.43 11.60 6.62
N TRP A 388 -16.76 11.13 7.81
CA TRP A 388 -17.77 10.08 8.02
C TRP A 388 -17.48 8.81 7.20
N VAL A 389 -16.25 8.31 7.31
CA VAL A 389 -15.75 7.14 6.55
C VAL A 389 -16.69 5.93 6.66
N SER A 390 -17.29 5.70 7.83
CA SER A 390 -18.27 4.63 8.07
C SER A 390 -19.56 4.74 7.25
N TYR A 391 -19.79 5.88 6.57
CA TYR A 391 -20.93 6.11 5.67
C TYR A 391 -20.50 6.40 4.23
N GLN A 392 -19.39 7.13 4.03
CA GLN A 392 -18.88 7.39 2.68
C GLN A 392 -18.20 6.17 2.05
N ARG A 393 -17.62 5.29 2.83
CA ARG A 393 -16.64 4.29 2.45
C ARG A 393 -15.34 4.95 1.93
N ALA A 394 -14.22 4.30 2.12
CA ALA A 394 -12.94 4.72 1.59
C ALA A 394 -12.42 3.68 0.58
N GLU A 395 -11.23 3.19 0.79
CA GLU A 395 -10.59 2.17 -0.02
C GLU A 395 -10.94 0.76 0.51
N ASP A 396 -12.24 0.50 0.72
CA ASP A 396 -12.73 -0.73 1.36
C ASP A 396 -12.38 -1.99 0.55
N TYR A 397 -12.03 -1.84 -0.73
CA TYR A 397 -11.63 -2.94 -1.60
C TYR A 397 -10.39 -3.70 -1.12
N TYR A 398 -9.55 -3.12 -0.24
CA TYR A 398 -8.46 -3.82 0.45
C TYR A 398 -9.03 -4.83 1.46
N LEU A 399 -9.50 -4.37 2.59
CA LEU A 399 -9.88 -5.21 3.73
C LEU A 399 -11.21 -5.96 3.52
N GLU A 400 -12.22 -5.34 2.89
CA GLU A 400 -13.44 -6.07 2.54
C GLU A 400 -13.16 -7.05 1.39
N GLY A 401 -12.25 -6.69 0.46
CA GLY A 401 -11.71 -7.60 -0.54
C GLY A 401 -11.03 -8.81 0.09
N MET A 402 -10.22 -8.62 1.13
CA MET A 402 -9.62 -9.72 1.91
C MET A 402 -10.69 -10.70 2.43
N LEU A 403 -11.80 -10.19 3.01
CA LEU A 403 -12.90 -11.03 3.51
C LEU A 403 -13.61 -11.79 2.37
N ILE A 404 -13.74 -11.18 1.18
CA ILE A 404 -14.33 -11.84 0.01
C ILE A 404 -13.41 -12.95 -0.52
N TRP A 405 -12.10 -12.75 -0.52
CA TRP A 405 -11.15 -13.77 -0.95
C TRP A 405 -11.00 -14.90 0.07
N LEU A 406 -11.16 -14.63 1.36
CA LEU A 406 -11.31 -15.67 2.38
C LEU A 406 -12.59 -16.50 2.14
N ASP A 407 -13.72 -15.85 1.78
CA ASP A 407 -14.95 -16.56 1.41
C ASP A 407 -14.75 -17.43 0.15
N ALA A 408 -14.00 -16.93 -0.85
CA ALA A 408 -13.66 -17.71 -2.04
C ALA A 408 -12.78 -18.91 -1.73
N ASP A 409 -11.73 -18.78 -0.91
CA ASP A 409 -10.86 -19.90 -0.51
C ASP A 409 -11.64 -20.97 0.27
N THR A 410 -12.40 -20.56 1.28
CA THR A 410 -13.20 -21.51 2.06
C THR A 410 -14.30 -22.17 1.21
N LYS A 411 -14.84 -21.48 0.21
CA LYS A 411 -15.78 -22.04 -0.78
C LYS A 411 -15.11 -23.09 -1.66
N ILE A 412 -13.89 -22.84 -2.16
CA ILE A 412 -13.12 -23.85 -2.93
C ILE A 412 -12.92 -25.11 -2.08
N ARG A 413 -12.48 -24.94 -0.83
CA ARG A 413 -12.27 -26.05 0.11
C ARG A 413 -13.57 -26.83 0.37
N GLU A 414 -14.68 -26.13 0.57
CA GLU A 414 -16.00 -26.78 0.75
C GLU A 414 -16.39 -27.62 -0.48
N LEU A 415 -16.28 -27.04 -1.69
CA LEU A 415 -16.67 -27.69 -2.95
C LEU A 415 -15.80 -28.90 -3.31
N THR A 416 -14.57 -28.92 -2.83
CA THR A 416 -13.58 -29.96 -3.16
C THR A 416 -13.29 -30.91 -2.01
N GLU A 417 -14.09 -30.87 -0.93
CA GLU A 417 -13.87 -31.64 0.28
C GLU A 417 -12.42 -31.49 0.81
N ASP A 418 -11.96 -30.24 0.87
CA ASP A 418 -10.63 -29.81 1.31
C ASP A 418 -9.44 -30.34 0.45
N GLN A 419 -9.72 -30.82 -0.78
CA GLN A 419 -8.67 -31.32 -1.68
C GLN A 419 -7.96 -30.18 -2.45
N LYS A 420 -8.61 -29.03 -2.61
CA LYS A 420 -8.08 -27.84 -3.27
C LYS A 420 -8.39 -26.60 -2.47
N SER A 421 -7.64 -25.55 -2.73
CA SER A 421 -7.71 -24.25 -2.07
C SER A 421 -7.44 -23.10 -3.04
N LEU A 422 -7.42 -21.88 -2.55
CA LEU A 422 -6.98 -20.73 -3.33
C LEU A 422 -5.48 -20.83 -3.71
N ASP A 423 -4.66 -21.59 -2.98
CA ASP A 423 -3.26 -21.86 -3.37
C ASP A 423 -3.19 -22.56 -4.75
N ASP A 424 -4.16 -23.44 -5.09
CA ASP A 424 -4.23 -24.07 -6.41
C ASP A 424 -4.59 -23.07 -7.51
N PHE A 425 -5.46 -22.10 -7.20
CA PHE A 425 -5.73 -20.98 -8.09
C PHE A 425 -4.48 -20.11 -8.28
N CYS A 426 -3.77 -19.76 -7.21
CA CYS A 426 -2.56 -18.97 -7.28
C CYS A 426 -1.49 -19.60 -8.18
N LYS A 427 -1.24 -20.91 -8.01
CA LYS A 427 -0.32 -21.66 -8.89
C LYS A 427 -0.75 -21.65 -10.34
N LYS A 428 -2.03 -21.75 -10.60
CA LYS A 428 -2.59 -21.75 -11.95
C LYS A 428 -2.56 -20.37 -12.60
N PHE A 429 -2.97 -19.34 -11.86
CA PHE A 429 -3.17 -17.99 -12.37
C PHE A 429 -1.86 -17.20 -12.43
N PHE A 430 -1.01 -17.33 -11.43
CA PHE A 430 0.27 -16.63 -11.30
C PHE A 430 1.49 -17.48 -11.68
N GLY A 431 1.41 -18.80 -11.53
CA GLY A 431 2.51 -19.74 -11.74
C GLY A 431 2.86 -20.02 -13.20
N VAL A 432 2.36 -19.22 -14.15
CA VAL A 432 2.60 -19.36 -15.58
C VAL A 432 3.80 -18.52 -16.02
N TYR A 433 4.47 -18.93 -17.13
CA TYR A 433 5.58 -18.18 -17.74
C TYR A 433 6.72 -17.83 -16.78
N ASN A 434 7.13 -18.78 -15.95
CA ASN A 434 8.24 -18.61 -15.00
C ASN A 434 9.44 -17.87 -15.63
N GLY A 435 9.97 -16.86 -14.94
CA GLY A 435 11.06 -16.00 -15.41
C GLY A 435 10.66 -14.89 -16.39
N SER A 436 9.37 -14.75 -16.72
CA SER A 436 8.91 -13.69 -17.62
C SER A 436 8.71 -12.36 -16.91
N PHE A 437 9.29 -11.29 -17.46
CA PHE A 437 9.05 -9.89 -17.03
C PHE A 437 7.94 -9.20 -17.82
N ILE A 438 7.35 -9.88 -18.78
CA ILE A 438 6.29 -9.30 -19.61
C ILE A 438 5.00 -9.35 -18.82
N THR A 439 4.40 -8.19 -18.60
CA THR A 439 3.08 -8.11 -17.94
C THR A 439 2.04 -8.87 -18.76
N ASP A 440 1.44 -9.88 -18.13
CA ASP A 440 0.35 -10.68 -18.68
C ASP A 440 -0.99 -10.13 -18.18
N GLN A 441 -1.72 -9.44 -19.06
CA GLN A 441 -2.96 -8.75 -18.72
C GLN A 441 -4.10 -9.74 -18.55
N TYR A 442 -5.06 -9.42 -17.67
CA TYR A 442 -6.26 -10.22 -17.46
C TYR A 442 -7.52 -9.35 -17.31
N ALA A 443 -8.66 -9.96 -17.59
CA ALA A 443 -9.98 -9.45 -17.27
C ALA A 443 -10.64 -10.33 -16.20
N LEU A 444 -11.78 -9.90 -15.65
CA LEU A 444 -12.53 -10.70 -14.66
C LEU A 444 -12.91 -12.09 -15.17
N ASP A 445 -13.22 -12.22 -16.45
CA ASP A 445 -13.58 -13.51 -17.05
C ASP A 445 -12.41 -14.53 -16.99
N ASP A 446 -11.15 -14.06 -17.02
CA ASP A 446 -9.97 -14.93 -16.86
C ASP A 446 -9.87 -15.46 -15.42
N VAL A 447 -10.11 -14.59 -14.43
CA VAL A 447 -10.17 -14.97 -13.01
C VAL A 447 -11.27 -16.03 -12.79
N ILE A 448 -12.48 -15.76 -13.29
CA ILE A 448 -13.63 -16.67 -13.19
C ILE A 448 -13.35 -18.01 -13.87
N LYS A 449 -12.73 -17.99 -15.05
CA LYS A 449 -12.34 -19.20 -15.79
C LYS A 449 -11.40 -20.07 -14.96
N ASP A 450 -10.33 -19.49 -14.44
CA ASP A 450 -9.32 -20.26 -13.70
C ASP A 450 -9.84 -20.76 -12.35
N LEU A 451 -10.69 -19.98 -11.67
CA LEU A 451 -11.42 -20.46 -10.48
C LEU A 451 -12.32 -21.66 -10.81
N ASN A 452 -13.05 -21.64 -11.94
CA ASN A 452 -13.88 -22.76 -12.38
C ASN A 452 -13.08 -24.02 -12.71
N GLU A 453 -11.86 -23.89 -13.20
CA GLU A 453 -10.97 -25.02 -13.45
C GLU A 453 -10.41 -25.62 -12.14
N VAL A 454 -10.29 -24.81 -11.08
CA VAL A 454 -9.94 -25.29 -9.73
C VAL A 454 -11.14 -25.93 -9.05
N ALA A 455 -12.26 -25.24 -8.97
CA ALA A 455 -13.50 -25.70 -8.35
C ALA A 455 -14.70 -25.17 -9.16
N PRO A 456 -15.41 -26.01 -9.93
CA PRO A 456 -16.58 -25.59 -10.70
C PRO A 456 -17.68 -25.01 -9.80
N TYR A 457 -18.02 -23.75 -10.04
CA TYR A 457 -19.05 -23.02 -9.29
C TYR A 457 -19.54 -21.79 -10.08
N ASP A 458 -20.65 -21.19 -9.70
CA ASP A 458 -21.10 -19.92 -10.28
C ASP A 458 -20.34 -18.73 -9.68
N TRP A 459 -19.04 -18.65 -9.99
CA TRP A 459 -18.16 -17.58 -9.53
C TRP A 459 -18.60 -16.20 -10.03
N LYS A 460 -19.29 -16.16 -11.18
CA LYS A 460 -19.82 -14.89 -11.70
C LYS A 460 -20.88 -14.30 -10.77
N THR A 461 -21.86 -15.08 -10.38
CA THR A 461 -22.90 -14.66 -9.41
C THR A 461 -22.29 -14.42 -8.03
N PHE A 462 -21.29 -15.23 -7.63
CA PHE A 462 -20.57 -15.06 -6.36
C PHE A 462 -19.97 -13.65 -6.24
N PHE A 463 -19.20 -13.20 -7.25
CA PHE A 463 -18.62 -11.86 -7.25
C PHE A 463 -19.65 -10.77 -7.53
N GLN A 464 -20.65 -11.02 -8.41
CA GLN A 464 -21.70 -10.05 -8.67
C GLN A 464 -22.36 -9.59 -7.36
N GLN A 465 -22.73 -10.52 -6.50
CA GLN A 465 -23.42 -10.25 -5.24
C GLN A 465 -22.56 -9.54 -4.20
N ARG A 466 -21.21 -9.77 -4.18
CA ARG A 466 -20.31 -9.25 -3.15
C ARG A 466 -19.63 -7.94 -3.54
N VAL A 467 -19.39 -7.74 -4.81
CA VAL A 467 -18.58 -6.64 -5.33
C VAL A 467 -19.43 -5.59 -6.05
N TYR A 468 -20.38 -6.03 -6.89
CA TYR A 468 -21.11 -5.16 -7.80
C TYR A 468 -22.51 -4.77 -7.30
N ASP A 469 -23.16 -5.65 -6.56
CA ASP A 469 -24.48 -5.37 -6.00
C ASP A 469 -24.37 -4.59 -4.68
N LEU A 470 -25.42 -3.85 -4.33
CA LEU A 470 -25.55 -3.32 -2.98
C LEU A 470 -25.80 -4.47 -2.00
N HIS A 471 -24.92 -4.64 -1.05
CA HIS A 471 -25.00 -5.70 -0.07
C HIS A 471 -24.86 -5.13 1.35
N PRO A 472 -25.96 -5.00 2.12
CA PRO A 472 -25.94 -4.36 3.45
C PRO A 472 -25.19 -5.17 4.51
N GLU A 473 -24.98 -6.48 4.26
CA GLU A 473 -24.32 -7.39 5.19
C GLU A 473 -22.83 -7.55 4.84
N VAL A 474 -22.00 -7.65 5.87
CA VAL A 474 -20.56 -7.94 5.72
C VAL A 474 -20.37 -9.35 5.19
N PRO A 475 -19.38 -9.63 4.32
CA PRO A 475 -19.11 -10.98 3.82
C PRO A 475 -18.41 -11.85 4.89
N LEU A 476 -19.18 -12.39 5.85
CA LEU A 476 -18.67 -13.22 6.95
C LEU A 476 -18.69 -14.73 6.64
N ASN A 477 -19.11 -15.13 5.43
CA ASN A 477 -19.20 -16.55 5.06
C ASN A 477 -17.86 -17.26 5.14
N GLY A 478 -16.75 -16.56 4.84
CA GLY A 478 -15.41 -17.11 4.96
C GLY A 478 -15.09 -17.58 6.38
N PHE A 479 -15.52 -16.86 7.40
CA PHE A 479 -15.37 -17.32 8.78
C PHE A 479 -16.24 -18.54 9.08
N THR A 480 -17.52 -18.49 8.70
CA THR A 480 -18.45 -19.60 8.97
C THR A 480 -18.00 -20.90 8.32
N GLN A 481 -17.60 -20.85 7.05
CA GLN A 481 -17.06 -21.99 6.29
C GLN A 481 -15.66 -22.37 6.78
N GLY A 482 -14.90 -21.40 7.32
CA GLY A 482 -13.62 -21.60 7.98
C GLY A 482 -13.71 -22.26 9.37
N GLY A 483 -14.93 -22.43 9.88
CA GLY A 483 -15.17 -23.07 11.18
C GLY A 483 -15.20 -22.10 12.36
N TYR A 484 -15.41 -20.81 12.12
CA TYR A 484 -15.44 -19.76 13.13
C TYR A 484 -16.70 -18.88 12.98
N ARG A 485 -16.99 -18.12 14.01
CA ARG A 485 -18.01 -17.07 13.96
C ARG A 485 -17.54 -15.80 14.65
N LEU A 486 -17.89 -14.65 14.12
CA LEU A 486 -17.67 -13.38 14.77
C LEU A 486 -18.56 -13.26 16.01
N VAL A 487 -17.96 -13.02 17.16
CA VAL A 487 -18.61 -12.79 18.45
C VAL A 487 -18.04 -11.54 19.09
N TYR A 488 -18.68 -11.09 20.19
CA TYR A 488 -18.19 -9.96 20.95
C TYR A 488 -18.00 -10.40 22.41
N THR A 489 -16.81 -10.14 22.94
CA THR A 489 -16.38 -10.48 24.29
C THR A 489 -16.23 -9.24 25.16
N ASP A 490 -16.14 -9.41 26.48
CA ASP A 490 -15.93 -8.33 27.44
C ASP A 490 -14.46 -7.93 27.60
N LYS A 491 -13.55 -8.63 26.93
CA LYS A 491 -12.10 -8.38 26.95
C LYS A 491 -11.56 -8.32 25.52
N PRO A 492 -10.68 -7.35 25.24
CA PRO A 492 -9.97 -7.30 23.96
C PRO A 492 -8.94 -8.43 23.83
N ALA A 493 -8.48 -8.70 22.61
CA ALA A 493 -7.22 -9.38 22.39
C ALA A 493 -6.08 -8.51 22.98
N GLU A 494 -5.36 -9.04 23.98
CA GLU A 494 -4.42 -8.24 24.80
C GLU A 494 -3.32 -7.59 23.93
N TRP A 495 -2.78 -8.34 22.99
CA TRP A 495 -1.74 -7.85 22.09
C TRP A 495 -2.24 -6.69 21.21
N LEU A 496 -3.46 -6.82 20.64
CA LEU A 496 -4.04 -5.81 19.76
C LEU A 496 -4.40 -4.53 20.54
N ASP A 497 -5.01 -4.67 21.71
CA ASP A 497 -5.32 -3.52 22.60
C ASP A 497 -4.06 -2.75 23.00
N LYS A 498 -2.96 -3.47 23.25
CA LYS A 498 -1.66 -2.87 23.56
C LYS A 498 -1.11 -2.09 22.36
N GLU A 499 -1.14 -2.66 21.17
CA GLU A 499 -0.66 -1.99 19.95
C GLU A 499 -1.52 -0.79 19.58
N LEU A 500 -2.85 -0.91 19.61
CA LEU A 500 -3.74 0.21 19.37
C LEU A 500 -3.52 1.34 20.39
N THR A 501 -3.32 0.99 21.67
CA THR A 501 -3.02 1.96 22.74
C THR A 501 -1.68 2.65 22.49
N LYS A 502 -0.61 1.89 22.11
CA LYS A 502 0.70 2.43 21.72
C LYS A 502 0.59 3.37 20.53
N ALA A 503 -0.26 3.05 19.56
CA ALA A 503 -0.57 3.90 18.42
C ALA A 503 -1.46 5.11 18.77
N GLY A 504 -1.88 5.26 20.01
CA GLY A 504 -2.71 6.40 20.48
C GLY A 504 -4.20 6.25 20.19
N LEU A 505 -4.69 5.04 19.88
CA LEU A 505 -6.09 4.76 19.58
C LEU A 505 -6.77 4.04 20.76
N ALA A 506 -7.95 4.53 21.18
CA ALA A 506 -8.86 3.83 22.07
C ALA A 506 -10.17 3.54 21.32
N ASP A 507 -10.47 2.25 21.14
CA ASP A 507 -11.62 1.80 20.36
C ASP A 507 -12.84 1.49 21.25
N PHE A 508 -13.89 2.27 21.08
CA PHE A 508 -15.22 2.08 21.68
C PHE A 508 -16.31 1.96 20.59
N SER A 509 -15.91 1.64 19.34
CA SER A 509 -16.81 1.56 18.19
C SER A 509 -17.97 0.61 18.43
N THR A 510 -17.68 -0.60 18.83
CA THR A 510 -18.65 -1.69 19.05
C THR A 510 -19.48 -1.54 20.31
N SER A 511 -19.06 -0.67 21.25
CA SER A 511 -19.83 -0.35 22.47
C SER A 511 -20.63 0.95 22.29
N LEU A 512 -19.96 2.07 22.12
CA LEU A 512 -20.58 3.40 22.12
C LEU A 512 -20.72 3.99 20.70
N GLY A 513 -20.00 3.47 19.73
CA GLY A 513 -20.06 3.90 18.32
C GLY A 513 -19.06 5.00 17.97
N PHE A 514 -17.91 5.09 18.64
CA PHE A 514 -16.82 6.02 18.30
C PHE A 514 -15.45 5.47 18.67
N THR A 515 -14.41 6.07 18.08
CA THR A 515 -13.00 5.87 18.44
C THR A 515 -12.38 7.18 18.91
N ILE A 516 -11.35 7.10 19.75
CA ILE A 516 -10.61 8.25 20.29
C ILE A 516 -9.15 8.11 19.92
N GLY A 517 -8.51 9.20 19.50
CA GLY A 517 -7.15 9.19 18.98
C GLY A 517 -7.08 8.78 17.51
N GLN A 518 -5.90 8.82 16.92
CA GLN A 518 -5.70 8.50 15.52
C GLN A 518 -4.63 7.43 15.39
N TYR A 519 -4.94 6.35 14.67
CA TYR A 519 -3.95 5.34 14.30
C TYR A 519 -2.82 5.97 13.49
N GLY A 520 -1.56 5.61 13.80
CA GLY A 520 -0.38 6.22 13.18
C GLY A 520 -0.08 7.65 13.63
N GLY A 521 -0.89 8.23 14.52
CA GLY A 521 -0.54 9.44 15.24
C GLY A 521 0.51 9.09 16.32
N ARG A 522 1.65 9.80 16.33
CA ARG A 522 2.53 9.78 17.51
C ARG A 522 1.84 10.50 18.64
N GLY A 523 0.89 9.84 19.27
CA GLY A 523 0.26 10.29 20.47
C GLY A 523 1.14 9.92 21.66
N ASP A 524 1.32 10.86 22.56
CA ASP A 524 1.81 10.66 23.92
C ASP A 524 0.80 9.88 24.80
N GLY A 525 -0.03 9.01 24.19
CA GLY A 525 -0.98 8.10 24.84
C GLY A 525 -2.21 8.77 25.46
N GLU A 526 -2.39 10.09 25.36
CA GLU A 526 -3.46 10.86 26.01
C GLU A 526 -4.41 11.57 25.03
N SER A 527 -4.56 11.08 23.81
CA SER A 527 -5.55 11.69 22.90
C SER A 527 -6.95 11.62 23.52
N ARG A 528 -7.67 12.74 23.48
CA ARG A 528 -9.07 12.87 23.93
C ARG A 528 -10.00 13.17 22.77
N VAL A 529 -9.45 13.32 21.59
CA VAL A 529 -10.17 13.74 20.39
C VAL A 529 -10.87 12.53 19.77
N ILE A 530 -12.16 12.68 19.53
CA ILE A 530 -12.95 11.69 18.77
C ILE A 530 -12.44 11.68 17.34
N SER A 531 -11.89 10.57 16.90
CA SER A 531 -11.35 10.42 15.53
C SER A 531 -12.41 9.92 14.55
N ASN A 532 -13.25 9.00 14.98
CA ASN A 532 -14.33 8.49 14.15
C ASN A 532 -15.62 8.31 14.96
N VAL A 533 -16.77 8.53 14.32
CA VAL A 533 -18.10 8.24 14.85
C VAL A 533 -18.86 7.44 13.79
N TYR A 534 -19.34 6.27 14.16
CA TYR A 534 -20.05 5.40 13.22
C TYR A 534 -21.45 5.90 12.92
N TRP A 535 -21.75 6.04 11.64
CA TRP A 535 -23.03 6.57 11.16
C TRP A 535 -24.22 5.76 11.68
N GLY A 536 -25.18 6.45 12.28
CA GLY A 536 -26.37 5.82 12.87
C GLY A 536 -26.14 5.10 14.20
N SER A 537 -24.92 5.11 14.76
CA SER A 537 -24.60 4.56 16.10
C SER A 537 -25.28 5.33 17.23
N LEU A 538 -25.08 4.85 18.46
CA LEU A 538 -25.53 5.55 19.65
C LEU A 538 -24.88 6.94 19.76
N ALA A 539 -23.57 7.03 19.55
CA ALA A 539 -22.84 8.29 19.57
C ALA A 539 -23.34 9.28 18.50
N PHE A 540 -23.54 8.81 17.27
CA PHE A 540 -24.10 9.62 16.19
C PHE A 540 -25.48 10.20 16.56
N LYS A 541 -26.40 9.35 17.04
CA LYS A 541 -27.76 9.76 17.46
C LYS A 541 -27.74 10.71 18.65
N ALA A 542 -26.72 10.61 19.49
CA ALA A 542 -26.53 11.50 20.64
C ALA A 542 -25.88 12.85 20.26
N GLY A 543 -25.49 13.04 19.00
CA GLY A 543 -24.90 14.29 18.49
C GLY A 543 -23.39 14.41 18.71
N VAL A 544 -22.69 13.30 18.97
CA VAL A 544 -21.21 13.26 18.97
C VAL A 544 -20.72 13.33 17.52
N THR A 545 -19.67 14.10 17.29
CA THR A 545 -19.03 14.25 15.97
C THR A 545 -17.52 14.06 16.10
N PRO A 546 -16.83 13.63 15.03
CA PRO A 546 -15.38 13.73 14.98
C PRO A 546 -14.89 15.15 15.36
N GLU A 547 -13.67 15.25 15.83
CA GLU A 547 -13.02 16.47 16.35
C GLU A 547 -13.57 16.99 17.69
N MET A 548 -14.61 16.38 18.28
CA MET A 548 -14.95 16.65 19.67
C MET A 548 -13.91 16.07 20.61
N GLU A 549 -13.63 16.76 21.72
CA GLU A 549 -12.75 16.28 22.79
C GLU A 549 -13.58 15.70 23.94
N LEU A 550 -13.37 14.44 24.31
CA LEU A 550 -13.98 13.85 25.51
C LEU A 550 -13.22 14.30 26.76
N VAL A 551 -13.84 15.16 27.55
CA VAL A 551 -13.22 15.83 28.71
C VAL A 551 -13.37 15.02 29.98
N SER A 552 -14.60 14.56 30.26
CA SER A 552 -14.88 13.79 31.48
C SER A 552 -15.94 12.72 31.29
N VAL A 553 -15.90 11.71 32.16
CA VAL A 553 -16.84 10.59 32.26
C VAL A 553 -17.37 10.56 33.69
N ASN A 554 -18.68 10.70 33.86
CA ASN A 554 -19.35 10.78 35.16
C ASN A 554 -18.70 11.78 36.13
N GLY A 555 -18.19 12.92 35.62
CA GLY A 555 -17.52 13.97 36.39
C GLY A 555 -16.04 13.72 36.70
N THR A 556 -15.48 12.56 36.30
CA THR A 556 -14.04 12.24 36.40
C THR A 556 -13.34 12.56 35.11
N ALA A 557 -12.14 13.11 35.14
CA ALA A 557 -11.34 13.38 33.91
C ALA A 557 -11.18 12.11 33.07
N TYR A 558 -11.35 12.26 31.74
CA TYR A 558 -11.26 11.13 30.85
C TYR A 558 -9.84 10.54 30.80
N ASN A 559 -9.79 9.25 30.83
CA ASN A 559 -8.81 8.37 30.22
C ASN A 559 -9.52 7.08 29.78
N PRO A 560 -8.91 6.23 28.94
CA PRO A 560 -9.58 5.01 28.45
C PRO A 560 -10.13 4.12 29.56
N LYS A 561 -9.38 3.92 30.62
CA LYS A 561 -9.79 3.09 31.78
C LYS A 561 -11.01 3.64 32.51
N VAL A 562 -11.10 4.95 32.70
CA VAL A 562 -12.27 5.59 33.33
C VAL A 562 -13.53 5.37 32.50
N LEU A 563 -13.43 5.39 31.16
CA LEU A 563 -14.58 5.12 30.29
C LEU A 563 -14.96 3.64 30.31
N GLN A 564 -14.00 2.73 30.27
CA GLN A 564 -14.24 1.28 30.39
C GLN A 564 -14.95 0.96 31.72
N ASP A 565 -14.47 1.50 32.85
CA ASP A 565 -15.06 1.29 34.16
C ASP A 565 -16.50 1.85 34.24
N ALA A 566 -16.77 3.00 33.61
CA ALA A 566 -18.09 3.57 33.53
C ALA A 566 -19.07 2.71 32.69
N ILE A 567 -18.60 2.11 31.58
CA ILE A 567 -19.39 1.18 30.78
C ILE A 567 -19.75 -0.07 31.60
N LEU A 568 -18.79 -0.67 32.31
CA LEU A 568 -19.02 -1.82 33.19
C LEU A 568 -19.93 -1.50 34.40
N ALA A 569 -19.83 -0.28 34.93
CA ALA A 569 -20.73 0.17 35.99
C ALA A 569 -22.17 0.36 35.47
N ALA A 570 -22.33 0.94 34.27
CA ALA A 570 -23.64 1.15 33.62
C ALA A 570 -24.33 -0.17 33.27
N GLU A 571 -23.59 -1.18 32.87
CA GLU A 571 -24.10 -2.54 32.68
C GLU A 571 -24.78 -3.10 33.93
N LYS A 572 -24.15 -2.91 35.07
CA LYS A 572 -24.64 -3.43 36.39
C LYS A 572 -25.77 -2.60 36.99
N ASN A 573 -25.61 -1.28 36.99
CA ASN A 573 -26.54 -0.38 37.72
C ASN A 573 -27.65 0.21 36.84
N LYS A 574 -27.56 -0.01 35.49
CA LYS A 574 -28.49 0.49 34.49
C LYS A 574 -28.70 2.02 34.54
N GLN A 575 -27.65 2.75 34.95
CA GLN A 575 -27.65 4.21 34.91
C GLN A 575 -26.90 4.69 33.64
N PRO A 576 -27.38 5.74 32.93
CA PRO A 576 -26.72 6.26 31.76
C PRO A 576 -25.36 6.87 32.14
N ILE A 577 -24.39 6.68 31.26
CA ILE A 577 -23.04 7.24 31.37
C ILE A 577 -23.10 8.73 31.00
N GLN A 578 -22.63 9.60 31.87
CA GLN A 578 -22.55 11.04 31.59
C GLN A 578 -21.20 11.35 30.95
N LEU A 579 -21.18 11.67 29.66
CA LEU A 579 -19.98 12.07 28.92
C LEU A 579 -20.00 13.58 28.69
N GLN A 580 -18.93 14.27 29.10
CA GLN A 580 -18.76 15.68 28.81
C GLN A 580 -17.77 15.86 27.68
N PHE A 581 -18.24 16.48 26.60
CA PHE A 581 -17.43 16.81 25.44
C PHE A 581 -17.15 18.31 25.35
N ARG A 582 -16.00 18.68 24.83
CA ARG A 582 -15.70 20.02 24.34
C ARG A 582 -15.83 20.04 22.81
N LYS A 583 -16.59 20.99 22.30
CA LYS A 583 -16.67 21.32 20.87
C LYS A 583 -16.45 22.80 20.72
N ASP A 584 -15.36 23.17 20.07
CA ASP A 584 -14.90 24.56 19.98
C ASP A 584 -14.74 25.19 21.38
N ASP A 585 -15.51 26.23 21.70
CA ASP A 585 -15.53 26.94 22.97
C ASP A 585 -16.65 26.47 23.96
N ARG A 586 -17.36 25.38 23.62
CA ARG A 586 -18.53 24.92 24.35
C ARG A 586 -18.30 23.56 24.99
N TYR A 587 -18.88 23.38 26.16
CA TYR A 587 -19.00 22.10 26.83
C TYR A 587 -20.41 21.54 26.66
N LEU A 588 -20.51 20.27 26.26
CA LEU A 588 -21.77 19.54 26.11
C LEU A 588 -21.73 18.31 27.02
N THR A 589 -22.73 18.15 27.85
CA THR A 589 -22.91 16.92 28.67
C THR A 589 -23.99 16.08 28.02
N ILE A 590 -23.65 14.84 27.63
CA ILE A 590 -24.52 13.91 26.94
C ILE A 590 -24.68 12.66 27.80
N ALA A 591 -25.92 12.24 28.03
CA ALA A 591 -26.24 11.00 28.72
C ALA A 591 -26.32 9.84 27.70
N PHE A 592 -25.46 8.84 27.88
CA PHE A 592 -25.43 7.64 27.04
C PHE A 592 -26.19 6.49 27.74
N PRO A 593 -27.40 6.11 27.28
CA PRO A 593 -28.17 4.99 27.83
C PRO A 593 -27.66 3.68 27.24
N TYR A 594 -26.40 3.33 27.49
CA TYR A 594 -25.76 2.11 27.07
C TYR A 594 -25.53 1.16 28.22
N TYR A 595 -25.99 -0.09 28.14
CA TYR A 595 -26.05 -1.04 29.23
C TYR A 595 -25.60 -2.47 28.85
N ASP A 596 -24.94 -2.63 27.70
CA ASP A 596 -24.56 -3.94 27.17
C ASP A 596 -23.11 -4.34 27.49
N GLY A 597 -22.42 -3.52 28.30
CA GLY A 597 -21.04 -3.78 28.72
C GLY A 597 -20.01 -3.48 27.63
N LEU A 598 -18.78 -3.88 27.89
CA LEU A 598 -17.71 -3.79 26.89
C LEU A 598 -17.92 -4.86 25.82
N ARG A 599 -17.61 -4.49 24.58
CA ARG A 599 -17.75 -5.38 23.42
C ARG A 599 -16.51 -5.26 22.55
N TYR A 600 -15.76 -6.34 22.49
CA TYR A 600 -14.57 -6.47 21.63
C TYR A 600 -14.78 -7.62 20.67
N PRO A 601 -14.47 -7.44 19.35
CA PRO A 601 -14.64 -8.50 18.36
C PRO A 601 -13.65 -9.64 18.60
N SER A 602 -14.11 -10.86 18.35
CA SER A 602 -13.29 -12.08 18.41
C SER A 602 -13.88 -13.13 17.49
N LEU A 603 -13.04 -14.07 17.02
CA LEU A 603 -13.50 -15.25 16.29
C LEU A 603 -13.58 -16.46 17.23
N GLU A 604 -14.80 -16.94 17.44
CA GLU A 604 -15.05 -18.14 18.26
C GLU A 604 -15.10 -19.38 17.36
N ARG A 605 -14.35 -20.41 17.74
CA ARG A 605 -14.35 -21.71 17.07
C ARG A 605 -15.72 -22.41 17.18
N VAL A 606 -16.31 -22.80 16.04
CA VAL A 606 -17.56 -23.57 16.00
C VAL A 606 -17.24 -25.05 16.07
N GLN A 607 -17.57 -25.69 17.20
CA GLN A 607 -17.28 -27.11 17.42
C GLN A 607 -18.03 -28.00 16.44
N GLY A 608 -17.35 -29.03 15.94
CA GLY A 608 -17.92 -30.01 15.01
C GLY A 608 -17.91 -29.59 13.53
N THR A 609 -17.34 -28.43 13.20
CA THR A 609 -17.07 -27.99 11.82
C THR A 609 -15.60 -28.21 11.47
N PRO A 610 -15.22 -28.32 10.18
CA PRO A 610 -13.82 -28.33 9.76
C PRO A 610 -13.09 -27.06 10.22
N ASP A 611 -11.82 -27.18 10.56
CA ASP A 611 -10.98 -26.06 11.02
C ASP A 611 -10.16 -25.47 9.87
N ARG A 612 -10.85 -24.99 8.83
CA ARG A 612 -10.21 -24.52 7.61
C ARG A 612 -9.42 -23.24 7.81
N LEU A 613 -9.89 -22.35 8.70
CA LEU A 613 -9.19 -21.07 8.91
C LEU A 613 -7.79 -21.30 9.50
N ASP A 614 -7.66 -22.16 10.52
CA ASP A 614 -6.33 -22.51 11.06
C ASP A 614 -5.47 -23.27 10.04
N GLU A 615 -6.07 -24.11 9.20
CA GLU A 615 -5.35 -24.79 8.12
C GLU A 615 -4.84 -23.80 7.05
N ILE A 616 -5.60 -22.76 6.74
CA ILE A 616 -5.20 -21.66 5.83
C ILE A 616 -3.99 -20.91 6.38
N LEU A 617 -4.01 -20.60 7.68
CA LEU A 617 -2.98 -19.82 8.36
C LEU A 617 -1.74 -20.62 8.75
N ALA A 618 -1.81 -21.95 8.73
CA ALA A 618 -0.66 -22.81 9.04
C ALA A 618 0.37 -22.84 7.91
N PRO A 619 1.67 -23.04 8.21
CA PRO A 619 2.70 -23.19 7.19
C PRO A 619 2.32 -24.20 6.12
N SER A 620 2.52 -23.88 4.85
CA SER A 620 2.15 -24.75 3.73
C SER A 620 2.93 -26.06 3.76
N LYS A 621 2.20 -27.18 3.59
CA LYS A 621 2.78 -28.53 3.48
C LYS A 621 3.28 -28.84 2.07
N SER A 622 3.03 -27.96 1.09
CA SER A 622 3.53 -28.13 -0.27
C SER A 622 5.07 -28.18 -0.27
N PRO A 623 5.69 -29.04 -1.08
CA PRO A 623 7.13 -28.99 -1.27
C PRO A 623 7.51 -27.68 -1.97
N LEU A 624 8.77 -27.25 -1.78
CA LEU A 624 9.32 -26.18 -2.63
C LEU A 624 9.26 -26.63 -4.09
N PRO A 625 8.85 -25.76 -5.00
CA PRO A 625 8.87 -26.09 -6.43
C PRO A 625 10.31 -26.33 -6.89
N SER A 626 10.48 -27.25 -7.83
CA SER A 626 11.74 -27.39 -8.57
C SER A 626 11.75 -26.32 -9.66
N MET A 627 12.27 -25.15 -9.31
CA MET A 627 12.41 -24.03 -10.24
C MET A 627 13.66 -24.16 -11.10
#